data_cb4384654e2e5c4e350ee1a5611ce8ee
#
_entry.id   cb4384654e2e5c4e350ee1a5611ce8ee
#
_cell.length_a   1.000
_cell.length_b   1.000
_cell.length_c   1.000
_cell.angle_alpha   90.00
_cell.angle_beta   90.00
_cell.angle_gamma   90.00
#
_symmetry.space_group_name_H-M   'P 1'
#
loop_
_entity.id
_entity.type
_entity.pdbx_description
1 polymer ?
#
loop_
_entity_poly.entity_id
_entity_poly.type
_entity_poly.pdbx_seq_one_letter_code
_entity_poly.pdbx_strand_id
1 'polypeptide(L)'
;MSTSEAPEVKFDKHFNWWSLLGIAFSLSCSWVGISASMAVGIASGGPLLIIYGLIIAAFFSLMCGISLGDFASILPNSSGGSFWVLKMLEQEPGILKTPDYEDASDDDEEVFLETYCQTCNVEISSRLQKATSMVVGLLNYFGAIFTTASVCSSLSMSCIGIHKLLHPEYELKHWHVFVGYQCINATLTLFNVYSSPLPYISQFGLYTSLLSFAMTFIICIVSRSNNTVDPWPKASNVFGNFDNQTGWNSSGMAFVVGLVNPIWAFVGIDSATHMVDEVGYNKSRFLVPKVIITTIVVGFITSFIYCVGLFFCITDKTVVVESILPIVEIFYQATGNRNLSVFLQCMCITTGYVAGIASGTWQSRILQSFGKSYAPFYKEGSLGKKSLKKLATLTPGFKSPLYAHFLSQICVTIIGCIFMGSSTAFNAIITACITLLLTSYAVPSFIFVFVVNKENFTCRIENDINGISRPKTRRMSTIPHIICILWTLFCLIFLSFPYTLPVTAGNMNYTSVVYAVVFCIISIVVFPACRQ
;
A
#
# COMPACT_ATOMS: atom_id res chain seq x y z
N MET A 1 -26.38 28.49 28.56
CA MET A 1 -25.29 27.59 28.98
C MET A 1 -24.51 27.26 27.72
N SER A 2 -23.38 27.95 27.52
CA SER A 2 -22.43 27.66 26.46
C SER A 2 -21.77 26.33 26.80
N THR A 3 -22.04 25.29 26.02
CA THR A 3 -21.27 24.06 26.07
C THR A 3 -19.87 24.43 25.56
N SER A 4 -18.92 24.58 26.47
CA SER A 4 -17.51 24.67 26.13
C SER A 4 -17.17 23.33 25.43
N GLU A 5 -17.03 23.35 24.12
CA GLU A 5 -16.48 22.20 23.39
C GLU A 5 -15.08 21.95 23.95
N ALA A 6 -14.82 20.73 24.36
CA ALA A 6 -13.50 20.32 24.82
C ALA A 6 -12.49 20.58 23.68
N PRO A 7 -11.26 21.07 23.96
CA PRO A 7 -10.29 21.38 22.92
C PRO A 7 -10.04 20.16 22.03
N GLU A 8 -10.12 20.36 20.72
CA GLU A 8 -9.88 19.31 19.73
C GLU A 8 -8.44 18.78 19.86
N VAL A 9 -8.28 17.49 20.09
CA VAL A 9 -6.96 16.86 20.19
C VAL A 9 -6.38 16.76 18.78
N LYS A 10 -5.22 17.37 18.56
CA LYS A 10 -4.49 17.34 17.28
C LYS A 10 -3.35 16.32 17.34
N PHE A 11 -2.90 15.84 16.18
CA PHE A 11 -1.69 15.03 16.07
C PHE A 11 -0.45 15.84 16.45
N ASP A 12 0.52 15.18 17.06
CA ASP A 12 1.84 15.77 17.26
C ASP A 12 2.62 15.76 15.94
N LYS A 13 3.14 16.92 15.51
CA LYS A 13 3.93 17.06 14.27
C LYS A 13 5.38 16.56 14.48
N HIS A 14 5.55 15.25 14.68
CA HIS A 14 6.86 14.61 14.98
C HIS A 14 7.50 13.90 13.80
N PHE A 15 6.78 13.73 12.67
CA PHE A 15 7.36 13.08 11.51
C PHE A 15 8.33 14.02 10.77
N ASN A 16 9.56 13.52 10.60
CA ASN A 16 10.60 14.12 9.77
C ASN A 16 10.82 13.28 8.51
N TRP A 17 11.80 13.66 7.68
CA TRP A 17 12.17 12.93 6.47
C TRP A 17 12.42 11.43 6.72
N TRP A 18 13.21 11.11 7.73
CA TRP A 18 13.62 9.72 8.01
C TRP A 18 12.47 8.87 8.54
N SER A 19 11.63 9.43 9.40
CA SER A 19 10.48 8.69 9.93
C SER A 19 9.38 8.52 8.89
N LEU A 20 9.15 9.53 8.02
CA LEU A 20 8.20 9.43 6.93
C LEU A 20 8.68 8.44 5.85
N LEU A 21 9.97 8.49 5.50
CA LEU A 21 10.58 7.48 4.63
C LEU A 21 10.52 6.09 5.27
N GLY A 22 10.75 6.02 6.58
CA GLY A 22 10.68 4.79 7.35
C GLY A 22 9.31 4.12 7.27
N ILE A 23 8.21 4.85 7.46
CA ILE A 23 6.86 4.27 7.37
C ILE A 23 6.54 3.83 5.94
N ALA A 24 6.86 4.67 4.94
CA ALA A 24 6.58 4.38 3.54
C ALA A 24 7.41 3.19 3.02
N PHE A 25 8.71 3.17 3.32
CA PHE A 25 9.61 2.09 2.91
C PHE A 25 9.31 0.78 3.64
N SER A 26 9.03 0.84 4.96
CA SER A 26 8.68 -0.37 5.72
C SER A 26 7.38 -0.99 5.23
N LEU A 27 6.37 -0.18 4.86
CA LEU A 27 5.11 -0.70 4.35
C LEU A 27 5.29 -1.40 3.00
N SER A 28 5.91 -0.76 2.03
CA SER A 28 6.13 -1.37 0.71
C SER A 28 7.16 -2.50 0.77
N CYS A 29 8.20 -2.35 1.61
CA CYS A 29 9.29 -3.30 1.87
C CYS A 29 9.57 -4.30 0.73
N SER A 30 9.89 -3.76 -0.46
CA SER A 30 9.84 -4.49 -1.74
C SER A 30 10.65 -5.80 -1.73
N TRP A 31 11.82 -5.84 -1.08
CA TRP A 31 12.67 -7.03 -1.05
C TRP A 31 12.08 -8.17 -0.18
N VAL A 32 11.36 -7.86 0.91
CA VAL A 32 10.62 -8.86 1.69
C VAL A 32 9.32 -9.22 0.98
N GLY A 33 8.64 -8.23 0.40
CA GLY A 33 7.39 -8.42 -0.32
C GLY A 33 7.54 -9.41 -1.47
N ILE A 34 8.58 -9.24 -2.31
CA ILE A 34 8.86 -10.18 -3.41
C ILE A 34 9.14 -11.59 -2.89
N SER A 35 9.83 -11.70 -1.74
CA SER A 35 10.14 -12.98 -1.12
C SER A 35 8.88 -13.71 -0.60
N ALA A 36 7.95 -12.97 -0.01
CA ALA A 36 6.73 -13.53 0.58
C ALA A 36 5.75 -14.08 -0.47
N SER A 37 5.74 -13.51 -1.67
CA SER A 37 4.86 -13.92 -2.79
C SER A 37 5.62 -14.68 -3.90
N MET A 38 6.87 -15.08 -3.68
CA MET A 38 7.79 -15.65 -4.67
C MET A 38 7.27 -16.94 -5.32
N ALA A 39 6.47 -17.75 -4.62
CA ALA A 39 5.93 -19.00 -5.11
C ALA A 39 5.17 -18.82 -6.44
N VAL A 40 4.30 -17.80 -6.53
CA VAL A 40 3.53 -17.51 -7.75
C VAL A 40 4.45 -17.07 -8.89
N GLY A 41 5.43 -16.22 -8.60
CA GLY A 41 6.38 -15.74 -9.61
C GLY A 41 7.25 -16.87 -10.19
N ILE A 42 7.77 -17.74 -9.31
CA ILE A 42 8.59 -18.87 -9.74
C ILE A 42 7.77 -19.87 -10.57
N ALA A 43 6.55 -20.19 -10.17
CA ALA A 43 5.67 -21.10 -10.92
C ALA A 43 5.24 -20.53 -12.28
N SER A 44 5.15 -19.20 -12.41
CA SER A 44 4.64 -18.54 -13.63
C SER A 44 5.71 -18.25 -14.69
N GLY A 45 7.00 -18.29 -14.34
CA GLY A 45 8.07 -17.98 -15.30
C GLY A 45 9.49 -18.08 -14.72
N GLY A 46 9.61 -18.56 -13.49
CA GLY A 46 10.88 -18.73 -12.81
C GLY A 46 11.57 -17.41 -12.45
N PRO A 47 12.90 -17.44 -12.22
CA PRO A 47 13.70 -16.26 -11.93
C PRO A 47 13.57 -15.15 -12.97
N LEU A 48 13.47 -15.52 -14.26
CA LEU A 48 13.32 -14.58 -15.37
C LEU A 48 12.09 -13.67 -15.15
N LEU A 49 10.93 -14.24 -14.85
CA LEU A 49 9.70 -13.47 -14.62
C LEU A 49 9.89 -12.48 -13.48
N ILE A 50 10.48 -12.91 -12.37
CA ILE A 50 10.63 -12.06 -11.18
C ILE A 50 11.57 -10.89 -11.48
N ILE A 51 12.71 -11.12 -12.14
CA ILE A 51 13.70 -10.09 -12.44
C ILE A 51 13.13 -9.06 -13.44
N TYR A 52 12.62 -9.51 -14.59
CA TYR A 52 12.07 -8.58 -15.58
C TYR A 52 10.74 -7.98 -15.12
N GLY A 53 9.93 -8.75 -14.40
CA GLY A 53 8.71 -8.26 -13.77
C GLY A 53 8.97 -7.17 -12.75
N LEU A 54 10.07 -7.23 -11.97
CA LEU A 54 10.47 -6.14 -11.06
C LEU A 54 10.79 -4.85 -11.82
N ILE A 55 11.47 -4.93 -12.96
CA ILE A 55 11.77 -3.76 -13.79
C ILE A 55 10.47 -3.11 -14.27
N ILE A 56 9.56 -3.95 -14.79
CA ILE A 56 8.25 -3.49 -15.28
C ILE A 56 7.43 -2.88 -14.13
N ALA A 57 7.29 -3.60 -13.02
CA ALA A 57 6.53 -3.14 -11.85
C ALA A 57 7.09 -1.84 -11.26
N ALA A 58 8.43 -1.71 -11.15
CA ALA A 58 9.07 -0.51 -10.66
C ALA A 58 8.83 0.68 -11.59
N PHE A 59 8.93 0.50 -12.91
CA PHE A 59 8.66 1.56 -13.88
C PHE A 59 7.23 2.09 -13.75
N PHE A 60 6.24 1.21 -13.76
CA PHE A 60 4.84 1.63 -13.65
C PHE A 60 4.50 2.18 -12.28
N SER A 61 5.05 1.60 -11.21
CA SER A 61 4.91 2.15 -9.86
C SER A 61 5.54 3.53 -9.73
N LEU A 62 6.68 3.79 -10.41
CA LEU A 62 7.29 5.11 -10.46
C LEU A 62 6.39 6.12 -11.17
N MET A 63 5.75 5.74 -12.26
CA MET A 63 4.78 6.61 -12.95
C MET A 63 3.57 6.93 -12.07
N CYS A 64 3.00 5.92 -11.40
CA CYS A 64 1.95 6.12 -10.40
C CYS A 64 2.45 7.01 -9.24
N GLY A 65 3.65 6.78 -8.74
CA GLY A 65 4.25 7.56 -7.66
C GLY A 65 4.50 9.03 -8.03
N ILE A 66 4.89 9.32 -9.28
CA ILE A 66 5.00 10.70 -9.79
C ILE A 66 3.62 11.36 -9.83
N SER A 67 2.60 10.66 -10.32
CA SER A 67 1.22 11.15 -10.35
C SER A 67 0.70 11.49 -8.94
N LEU A 68 0.88 10.59 -7.98
CA LEU A 68 0.51 10.83 -6.58
C LEU A 68 1.32 11.98 -5.95
N GLY A 69 2.62 12.04 -6.25
CA GLY A 69 3.51 13.11 -5.79
C GLY A 69 3.12 14.48 -6.32
N ASP A 70 2.68 14.56 -7.59
CA ASP A 70 2.18 15.79 -8.19
C ASP A 70 0.95 16.29 -7.43
N PHE A 71 -0.05 15.43 -7.16
CA PHE A 71 -1.22 15.80 -6.37
C PHE A 71 -0.86 16.17 -4.93
N ALA A 72 -0.02 15.39 -4.26
CA ALA A 72 0.38 15.65 -2.87
C ALA A 72 1.17 16.95 -2.72
N SER A 73 1.88 17.39 -3.76
CA SER A 73 2.62 18.66 -3.74
C SER A 73 1.71 19.88 -3.84
N ILE A 74 0.58 19.72 -4.53
CA ILE A 74 -0.37 20.81 -4.83
C ILE A 74 -1.46 20.87 -3.75
N LEU A 75 -2.04 19.71 -3.43
CA LEU A 75 -3.16 19.54 -2.51
C LEU A 75 -2.78 18.56 -1.38
N PRO A 76 -1.85 18.92 -0.48
CA PRO A 76 -1.47 18.05 0.62
C PRO A 76 -2.63 17.89 1.61
N ASN A 77 -3.14 16.68 1.74
CA ASN A 77 -4.22 16.33 2.67
C ASN A 77 -4.16 14.84 3.02
N SER A 78 -4.39 14.51 4.28
CA SER A 78 -4.36 13.13 4.77
C SER A 78 -5.44 12.22 4.18
N SER A 79 -6.49 12.79 3.57
CA SER A 79 -7.49 12.01 2.81
C SER A 79 -7.00 11.59 1.42
N GLY A 80 -5.84 12.10 0.96
CA GLY A 80 -5.21 11.68 -0.30
C GLY A 80 -6.12 11.81 -1.52
N GLY A 81 -6.20 10.74 -2.32
CA GLY A 81 -6.95 10.72 -3.59
C GLY A 81 -8.40 11.15 -3.50
N SER A 82 -9.06 10.85 -2.37
CA SER A 82 -10.46 11.25 -2.17
C SER A 82 -10.62 12.77 -2.06
N PHE A 83 -9.73 13.43 -1.34
CA PHE A 83 -9.72 14.89 -1.24
C PHE A 83 -9.37 15.55 -2.58
N TRP A 84 -8.41 15.00 -3.32
CA TRP A 84 -8.04 15.52 -4.63
C TRP A 84 -9.21 15.49 -5.60
N VAL A 85 -9.97 14.37 -5.64
CA VAL A 85 -11.19 14.26 -6.46
C VAL A 85 -12.23 15.27 -6.03
N LEU A 86 -12.47 15.42 -4.72
CA LEU A 86 -13.44 16.39 -4.20
C LEU A 86 -13.10 17.79 -4.67
N LYS A 87 -11.82 18.20 -4.56
CA LYS A 87 -11.39 19.53 -4.93
C LYS A 87 -11.32 19.76 -6.46
N MET A 88 -10.92 18.79 -7.24
CA MET A 88 -10.90 18.89 -8.69
C MET A 88 -12.29 19.01 -9.32
N LEU A 89 -13.31 18.41 -8.72
CA LEU A 89 -14.71 18.45 -9.21
C LEU A 89 -15.54 19.59 -8.59
N GLU A 90 -14.98 20.44 -7.75
CA GLU A 90 -15.66 21.57 -7.13
C GLU A 90 -15.99 22.65 -8.18
N GLN A 91 -17.27 23.07 -8.26
CA GLN A 91 -17.79 23.94 -9.32
C GLN A 91 -18.13 25.35 -8.84
N GLU A 92 -18.30 25.58 -7.54
CA GLU A 92 -18.72 26.90 -7.06
C GLU A 92 -17.52 27.84 -6.89
N PRO A 93 -17.65 29.11 -7.36
CA PRO A 93 -16.69 30.13 -7.03
C PRO A 93 -16.82 30.45 -5.53
N GLY A 94 -15.88 30.03 -4.74
CA GLY A 94 -15.80 30.45 -3.35
C GLY A 94 -15.65 31.99 -3.28
N ILE A 95 -16.47 32.66 -2.45
CA ILE A 95 -16.27 34.06 -2.14
C ILE A 95 -14.98 34.17 -1.32
N LEU A 96 -13.95 34.81 -1.88
CA LEU A 96 -12.72 35.14 -1.17
C LEU A 96 -13.04 35.95 0.09
N LYS A 97 -13.05 35.33 1.24
CA LYS A 97 -12.70 36.04 2.48
C LYS A 97 -11.18 35.97 2.58
N THR A 98 -10.53 37.04 2.19
CA THR A 98 -9.12 37.27 2.54
C THR A 98 -9.08 37.38 4.08
N PRO A 99 -8.37 36.51 4.80
CA PRO A 99 -8.05 36.82 6.20
C PRO A 99 -7.12 38.05 6.19
N ASP A 100 -7.37 38.99 7.08
CA ASP A 100 -6.43 40.09 7.35
C ASP A 100 -5.10 39.47 7.80
N TYR A 101 -4.06 39.73 7.04
CA TYR A 101 -2.77 39.02 7.06
C TYR A 101 -1.85 39.42 8.24
N GLU A 102 -2.32 40.16 9.24
CA GLU A 102 -1.44 40.69 10.30
C GLU A 102 -1.24 39.75 11.50
N ASP A 103 -2.06 38.67 11.68
CA ASP A 103 -1.99 37.80 12.86
C ASP A 103 -2.04 36.27 12.57
N ALA A 104 -1.62 35.82 11.40
CA ALA A 104 -1.60 34.40 11.10
C ALA A 104 -0.51 33.65 11.89
N SER A 105 -0.88 33.07 13.01
CA SER A 105 -0.08 32.09 13.74
C SER A 105 -0.12 30.75 12.98
N ASP A 106 0.92 29.93 13.14
CA ASP A 106 1.06 28.59 12.51
C ASP A 106 -0.13 27.63 12.77
N ASP A 107 -1.10 28.03 13.59
CA ASP A 107 -2.28 27.24 13.97
C ASP A 107 -3.52 27.50 13.08
N ASP A 108 -3.51 28.51 12.18
CA ASP A 108 -4.65 28.90 11.34
C ASP A 108 -4.73 28.11 10.03
N GLU A 109 -4.09 26.93 9.93
CA GLU A 109 -4.06 26.07 8.74
C GLU A 109 -5.46 25.60 8.25
N GLU A 110 -6.51 25.66 9.06
CA GLU A 110 -7.86 25.21 8.67
C GLU A 110 -8.64 26.20 7.81
N VAL A 111 -8.33 27.50 7.87
CA VAL A 111 -9.08 28.55 7.17
C VAL A 111 -8.70 28.66 5.67
N PHE A 112 -7.51 28.18 5.30
CA PHE A 112 -6.96 28.35 3.95
C PHE A 112 -7.59 27.43 2.86
N LEU A 113 -8.45 26.49 3.23
CA LEU A 113 -8.94 25.45 2.32
C LEU A 113 -10.30 25.74 1.67
N GLU A 114 -10.98 26.86 2.00
CA GLU A 114 -12.36 27.09 1.56
C GLU A 114 -12.54 27.80 0.20
N THR A 115 -11.46 28.24 -0.44
CA THR A 115 -11.59 29.12 -1.62
C THR A 115 -11.07 28.47 -2.90
N TYR A 116 -11.92 27.75 -3.62
CA TYR A 116 -11.62 27.25 -4.97
C TYR A 116 -12.75 27.51 -5.97
N CYS A 117 -12.42 28.09 -7.12
CA CYS A 117 -13.26 28.44 -8.26
C CYS A 117 -13.48 27.26 -9.27
N GLN A 118 -14.40 27.32 -10.16
CA GLN A 118 -14.77 26.32 -11.19
C GLN A 118 -13.61 25.85 -12.06
N THR A 119 -13.27 24.56 -12.00
CA THR A 119 -12.12 23.98 -12.71
C THR A 119 -12.49 22.90 -13.71
N CYS A 120 -13.77 22.51 -13.80
CA CYS A 120 -14.20 21.44 -14.69
C CYS A 120 -14.72 21.96 -16.01
N ASN A 121 -14.42 21.23 -17.10
CA ASN A 121 -14.95 21.48 -18.43
C ASN A 121 -16.42 21.01 -18.59
N VAL A 122 -16.97 20.29 -17.60
CA VAL A 122 -18.31 19.69 -17.62
C VAL A 122 -19.02 20.03 -16.32
N GLU A 123 -20.30 20.37 -16.39
CA GLU A 123 -21.14 20.51 -15.20
C GLU A 123 -21.34 19.18 -14.51
N ILE A 124 -20.82 19.07 -13.29
CA ILE A 124 -20.91 17.87 -12.45
C ILE A 124 -21.79 18.17 -11.25
N SER A 125 -22.83 17.37 -11.02
CA SER A 125 -23.67 17.57 -9.85
C SER A 125 -22.90 17.38 -8.56
N SER A 126 -23.19 18.17 -7.53
CA SER A 126 -22.54 18.06 -6.23
C SER A 126 -22.71 16.65 -5.60
N ARG A 127 -23.76 15.93 -5.98
CA ARG A 127 -23.97 14.53 -5.59
C ARG A 127 -22.93 13.59 -6.21
N LEU A 128 -22.65 13.74 -7.51
CA LEU A 128 -21.67 12.93 -8.22
C LEU A 128 -20.25 13.22 -7.72
N GLN A 129 -19.92 14.49 -7.47
CA GLN A 129 -18.66 14.91 -6.85
C GLN A 129 -18.44 14.22 -5.51
N LYS A 130 -19.41 14.30 -4.59
CA LYS A 130 -19.34 13.64 -3.26
C LYS A 130 -19.24 12.13 -3.40
N ALA A 131 -20.08 11.51 -4.25
CA ALA A 131 -20.08 10.07 -4.46
C ALA A 131 -18.72 9.58 -4.96
N THR A 132 -18.18 10.19 -6.02
CA THR A 132 -16.89 9.78 -6.62
C THR A 132 -15.75 9.92 -5.63
N SER A 133 -15.70 11.03 -4.91
CA SER A 133 -14.70 11.29 -3.88
C SER A 133 -14.76 10.23 -2.76
N MET A 134 -15.94 9.93 -2.22
CA MET A 134 -16.12 8.90 -1.18
C MET A 134 -15.76 7.50 -1.69
N VAL A 135 -16.13 7.16 -2.92
CA VAL A 135 -15.77 5.88 -3.55
C VAL A 135 -14.26 5.71 -3.59
N VAL A 136 -13.51 6.73 -4.06
CA VAL A 136 -12.04 6.69 -4.11
C VAL A 136 -11.43 6.48 -2.72
N GLY A 137 -11.92 7.18 -1.70
CA GLY A 137 -11.46 7.01 -0.32
C GLY A 137 -11.70 5.61 0.23
N LEU A 138 -12.87 5.03 -0.06
CA LEU A 138 -13.20 3.67 0.38
C LEU A 138 -12.46 2.59 -0.41
N LEU A 139 -12.21 2.77 -1.72
CA LEU A 139 -11.36 1.87 -2.50
C LEU A 139 -9.93 1.82 -1.93
N ASN A 140 -9.38 2.98 -1.60
CA ASN A 140 -8.06 3.07 -0.96
C ASN A 140 -8.07 2.38 0.43
N TYR A 141 -9.09 2.62 1.24
CA TYR A 141 -9.24 1.99 2.56
C TYR A 141 -9.35 0.47 2.49
N PHE A 142 -10.19 -0.09 1.59
CA PHE A 142 -10.27 -1.53 1.40
C PHE A 142 -8.96 -2.13 0.90
N GLY A 143 -8.29 -1.44 -0.02
CA GLY A 143 -6.94 -1.83 -0.46
C GLY A 143 -5.96 -1.90 0.71
N ALA A 144 -5.97 -0.91 1.62
CA ALA A 144 -5.12 -0.88 2.80
C ALA A 144 -5.42 -2.02 3.79
N ILE A 145 -6.70 -2.32 4.05
CA ILE A 145 -7.10 -3.44 4.91
C ILE A 145 -6.65 -4.78 4.32
N PHE A 146 -6.86 -4.98 3.02
CA PHE A 146 -6.46 -6.21 2.35
C PHE A 146 -4.93 -6.36 2.31
N THR A 147 -4.19 -5.26 2.19
CA THR A 147 -2.73 -5.25 2.33
C THR A 147 -2.31 -5.69 3.74
N THR A 148 -2.92 -5.15 4.80
CA THR A 148 -2.61 -5.56 6.18
C THR A 148 -2.91 -7.04 6.40
N ALA A 149 -4.04 -7.55 5.87
CA ALA A 149 -4.39 -8.96 5.93
C ALA A 149 -3.35 -9.84 5.21
N SER A 150 -2.86 -9.41 4.05
CA SER A 150 -1.81 -10.14 3.31
C SER A 150 -0.47 -10.16 4.06
N VAL A 151 -0.10 -9.06 4.72
CA VAL A 151 1.11 -9.01 5.57
C VAL A 151 1.00 -9.95 6.76
N CYS A 152 -0.15 -9.99 7.45
CA CYS A 152 -0.38 -10.94 8.56
C CYS A 152 -0.26 -12.40 8.09
N SER A 153 -0.82 -12.72 6.92
CA SER A 153 -0.72 -14.06 6.33
C SER A 153 0.72 -14.42 5.96
N SER A 154 1.44 -13.51 5.32
CA SER A 154 2.84 -13.72 4.91
C SER A 154 3.75 -13.93 6.12
N LEU A 155 3.54 -13.20 7.20
CA LEU A 155 4.29 -13.39 8.45
C LEU A 155 3.95 -14.74 9.10
N SER A 156 2.69 -15.14 9.12
CA SER A 156 2.27 -16.46 9.63
C SER A 156 2.92 -17.59 8.82
N MET A 157 2.88 -17.49 7.48
CA MET A 157 3.54 -18.46 6.61
C MET A 157 5.06 -18.48 6.81
N SER A 158 5.68 -17.33 7.07
CA SER A 158 7.10 -17.21 7.36
C SER A 158 7.50 -17.95 8.64
N CYS A 159 6.70 -17.84 9.70
CA CYS A 159 6.90 -18.59 10.93
C CYS A 159 6.74 -20.11 10.73
N ILE A 160 5.72 -20.50 9.96
CA ILE A 160 5.45 -21.91 9.63
C ILE A 160 6.56 -22.48 8.73
N GLY A 161 7.09 -21.67 7.79
CA GLY A 161 8.21 -22.05 6.94
C GLY A 161 9.46 -22.41 7.74
N ILE A 162 9.76 -21.65 8.80
CA ILE A 162 10.84 -21.99 9.74
C ILE A 162 10.55 -23.34 10.43
N HIS A 163 9.31 -23.51 10.92
CA HIS A 163 8.95 -24.76 11.60
C HIS A 163 9.06 -25.97 10.68
N LYS A 164 8.62 -25.86 9.43
CA LYS A 164 8.77 -26.92 8.41
C LYS A 164 10.22 -27.24 8.08
N LEU A 165 11.10 -26.23 8.00
CA LEU A 165 12.53 -26.43 7.79
C LEU A 165 13.18 -27.25 8.91
N LEU A 166 12.77 -27.01 10.16
CA LEU A 166 13.28 -27.70 11.34
C LEU A 166 12.66 -29.09 11.53
N HIS A 167 11.39 -29.25 11.13
CA HIS A 167 10.59 -30.48 11.27
C HIS A 167 10.03 -30.91 9.91
N PRO A 168 10.79 -31.60 9.06
CA PRO A 168 10.38 -31.98 7.71
C PRO A 168 9.09 -32.81 7.63
N GLU A 169 8.79 -33.62 8.64
CA GLU A 169 7.55 -34.42 8.74
C GLU A 169 6.30 -33.59 9.05
N TYR A 170 6.44 -32.31 9.36
CA TYR A 170 5.30 -31.47 9.75
C TYR A 170 4.32 -31.28 8.60
N GLU A 171 3.06 -31.61 8.81
CA GLU A 171 1.97 -31.40 7.87
C GLU A 171 1.27 -30.07 8.13
N LEU A 172 1.27 -29.20 7.10
CA LEU A 172 0.58 -27.91 7.17
C LEU A 172 -0.94 -28.10 7.11
N LYS A 173 -1.64 -27.56 8.12
CA LYS A 173 -3.11 -27.47 8.14
C LYS A 173 -3.55 -26.01 8.11
N HIS A 174 -4.70 -25.70 7.51
CA HIS A 174 -5.22 -24.33 7.38
C HIS A 174 -5.32 -23.60 8.73
N TRP A 175 -5.71 -24.29 9.79
CA TRP A 175 -5.85 -23.69 11.12
C TRP A 175 -4.51 -23.21 11.72
N HIS A 176 -3.38 -23.81 11.36
CA HIS A 176 -2.06 -23.34 11.81
C HIS A 176 -1.79 -21.92 11.30
N VAL A 177 -2.04 -21.69 10.00
CA VAL A 177 -1.88 -20.37 9.39
C VAL A 177 -2.86 -19.37 10.00
N PHE A 178 -4.10 -19.79 10.21
CA PHE A 178 -5.13 -18.96 10.83
C PHE A 178 -4.74 -18.50 12.25
N VAL A 179 -4.32 -19.41 13.11
CA VAL A 179 -3.90 -19.06 14.48
C VAL A 179 -2.70 -18.12 14.44
N GLY A 180 -1.66 -18.42 13.64
CA GLY A 180 -0.51 -17.54 13.46
C GLY A 180 -0.93 -16.15 12.97
N TYR A 181 -1.81 -16.08 11.98
CA TYR A 181 -2.36 -14.83 11.47
C TYR A 181 -3.05 -14.02 12.57
N GLN A 182 -3.94 -14.62 13.37
CA GLN A 182 -4.66 -13.90 14.43
C GLN A 182 -3.74 -13.44 15.56
N CYS A 183 -2.75 -14.26 15.95
CA CYS A 183 -1.75 -13.86 16.93
C CYS A 183 -0.93 -12.66 16.44
N ILE A 184 -0.48 -12.67 15.18
CA ILE A 184 0.24 -11.55 14.58
C ILE A 184 -0.64 -10.30 14.53
N ASN A 185 -1.87 -10.42 14.02
CA ASN A 185 -2.80 -9.30 13.97
C ASN A 185 -3.07 -8.69 15.36
N ALA A 186 -3.26 -9.52 16.39
CA ALA A 186 -3.45 -9.08 17.76
C ALA A 186 -2.23 -8.31 18.30
N THR A 187 -1.02 -8.82 18.05
CA THR A 187 0.21 -8.13 18.49
C THR A 187 0.45 -6.83 17.74
N LEU A 188 0.21 -6.78 16.41
CA LEU A 188 0.30 -5.55 15.60
C LEU A 188 -0.69 -4.48 16.08
N THR A 189 -1.88 -4.90 16.55
CA THR A 189 -2.88 -3.99 17.13
C THR A 189 -2.31 -3.20 18.31
N LEU A 190 -1.51 -3.82 19.17
CA LEU A 190 -0.96 -3.16 20.36
C LEU A 190 0.02 -2.03 20.01
N PHE A 191 0.84 -2.19 18.96
CA PHE A 191 1.84 -1.19 18.58
C PHE A 191 1.26 0.11 18.03
N ASN A 192 0.03 0.10 17.53
CA ASN A 192 -0.65 1.26 16.95
C ASN A 192 -1.60 1.99 17.94
N VAL A 193 -1.64 1.56 19.20
CA VAL A 193 -2.47 2.22 20.24
C VAL A 193 -1.94 3.62 20.55
N TYR A 194 -0.62 3.80 20.59
CA TYR A 194 0.01 5.09 20.86
C TYR A 194 0.65 5.65 19.59
N SER A 195 0.36 6.93 19.26
CA SER A 195 0.99 7.58 18.09
C SER A 195 2.42 8.07 18.36
N SER A 196 2.73 8.45 19.60
CA SER A 196 4.03 9.06 19.95
C SER A 196 5.27 8.20 19.60
N PRO A 197 5.30 6.85 19.76
CA PRO A 197 6.46 6.03 19.40
C PRO A 197 6.56 5.71 17.91
N LEU A 198 5.50 5.92 17.11
CA LEU A 198 5.47 5.52 15.71
C LEU A 198 6.61 6.11 14.85
N PRO A 199 7.00 7.39 14.97
CA PRO A 199 8.12 7.94 14.21
C PRO A 199 9.44 7.21 14.50
N TYR A 200 9.69 6.83 15.76
CA TYR A 200 10.90 6.09 16.17
C TYR A 200 10.86 4.65 15.67
N ILE A 201 9.70 3.98 15.79
CA ILE A 201 9.49 2.62 15.26
C ILE A 201 9.71 2.61 13.75
N SER A 202 9.23 3.62 13.04
CA SER A 202 9.39 3.74 11.58
C SER A 202 10.84 3.94 11.17
N GLN A 203 11.59 4.79 11.89
CA GLN A 203 13.05 4.96 11.65
C GLN A 203 13.82 3.68 11.96
N PHE A 204 13.55 3.05 13.10
CA PHE A 204 14.14 1.76 13.45
C PHE A 204 13.85 0.71 12.37
N GLY A 205 12.62 0.65 11.87
CA GLY A 205 12.20 -0.24 10.80
C GLY A 205 12.99 -0.03 9.50
N LEU A 206 13.22 1.23 9.11
CA LEU A 206 14.04 1.55 7.93
C LEU A 206 15.46 0.99 8.06
N TYR A 207 16.12 1.30 9.17
CA TYR A 207 17.51 0.85 9.38
C TYR A 207 17.61 -0.67 9.54
N THR A 208 16.68 -1.27 10.28
CA THR A 208 16.60 -2.72 10.45
C THR A 208 16.34 -3.42 9.11
N SER A 209 15.46 -2.88 8.27
CA SER A 209 15.19 -3.45 6.96
C SER A 209 16.41 -3.41 6.04
N LEU A 210 17.12 -2.28 5.97
CA LEU A 210 18.34 -2.16 5.17
C LEU A 210 19.48 -3.05 5.69
N LEU A 211 19.62 -3.15 7.01
CA LEU A 211 20.59 -4.05 7.63
C LEU A 211 20.25 -5.53 7.35
N SER A 212 18.97 -5.91 7.50
CA SER A 212 18.50 -7.27 7.21
C SER A 212 18.72 -7.63 5.74
N PHE A 213 18.43 -6.71 4.82
CA PHE A 213 18.73 -6.86 3.40
C PHE A 213 20.22 -7.14 3.17
N ALA A 214 21.10 -6.29 3.71
CA ALA A 214 22.54 -6.44 3.55
C ALA A 214 23.06 -7.75 4.12
N MET A 215 22.62 -8.10 5.34
CA MET A 215 23.02 -9.34 5.99
C MET A 215 22.54 -10.58 5.25
N THR A 216 21.26 -10.64 4.87
CA THR A 216 20.71 -11.80 4.14
C THR A 216 21.41 -11.98 2.81
N PHE A 217 21.63 -10.91 2.06
CA PHE A 217 22.31 -10.93 0.77
C PHE A 217 23.76 -11.39 0.91
N ILE A 218 24.55 -10.73 1.77
CA ILE A 218 25.98 -11.02 1.94
C ILE A 218 26.19 -12.44 2.46
N ILE A 219 25.44 -12.86 3.47
CA ILE A 219 25.59 -14.21 4.06
C ILE A 219 25.27 -15.28 3.00
N CYS A 220 24.19 -15.14 2.22
CA CYS A 220 23.87 -16.11 1.17
C CYS A 220 24.98 -16.20 0.12
N ILE A 221 25.46 -15.06 -0.40
CA ILE A 221 26.50 -15.02 -1.44
C ILE A 221 27.81 -15.60 -0.92
N VAL A 222 28.25 -15.21 0.29
CA VAL A 222 29.50 -15.69 0.89
C VAL A 222 29.42 -17.19 1.21
N SER A 223 28.32 -17.64 1.80
CA SER A 223 28.13 -19.07 2.10
C SER A 223 28.11 -19.90 0.82
N ARG A 224 27.42 -19.42 -0.22
CA ARG A 224 27.37 -20.08 -1.52
C ARG A 224 28.74 -20.11 -2.21
N SER A 225 29.54 -19.04 -2.08
CA SER A 225 30.91 -18.97 -2.62
C SER A 225 31.86 -19.97 -1.95
N ASN A 226 31.65 -20.27 -0.70
CA ASN A 226 32.43 -21.24 0.05
C ASN A 226 32.03 -22.69 -0.23
N ASN A 227 30.87 -22.93 -0.84
CA ASN A 227 30.44 -24.26 -1.26
C ASN A 227 31.07 -24.58 -2.62
N THR A 228 32.11 -25.39 -2.64
CA THR A 228 32.83 -25.81 -3.87
C THR A 228 32.26 -27.05 -4.52
N VAL A 229 31.26 -27.69 -3.90
CA VAL A 229 30.67 -28.96 -4.39
C VAL A 229 29.79 -28.72 -5.60
N ASP A 230 28.93 -27.69 -5.52
CA ASP A 230 27.98 -27.37 -6.59
C ASP A 230 28.47 -26.17 -7.40
N PRO A 231 28.50 -26.22 -8.73
CA PRO A 231 28.86 -25.07 -9.55
C PRO A 231 27.78 -23.98 -9.48
N TRP A 232 28.19 -22.72 -9.69
CA TRP A 232 27.24 -21.63 -9.85
C TRP A 232 26.32 -21.85 -11.05
N PRO A 233 25.02 -21.55 -10.94
CA PRO A 233 24.11 -21.62 -12.07
C PRO A 233 24.61 -20.73 -13.22
N LYS A 234 24.40 -21.21 -14.46
CA LYS A 234 24.69 -20.38 -15.64
C LYS A 234 23.77 -19.16 -15.66
N ALA A 235 24.28 -18.03 -16.15
CA ALA A 235 23.48 -16.80 -16.28
C ALA A 235 22.19 -17.02 -17.09
N SER A 236 22.19 -17.97 -18.06
CA SER A 236 20.99 -18.34 -18.81
C SER A 236 19.88 -18.92 -17.91
N ASN A 237 20.22 -19.58 -16.80
CA ASN A 237 19.24 -20.12 -15.87
C ASN A 237 18.51 -19.04 -15.06
N VAL A 238 19.16 -17.90 -14.90
CA VAL A 238 18.62 -16.76 -14.12
C VAL A 238 17.93 -15.74 -15.04
N PHE A 239 18.51 -15.46 -16.20
CA PHE A 239 18.04 -14.38 -17.08
C PHE A 239 17.38 -14.86 -18.38
N GLY A 240 17.56 -16.11 -18.80
CA GLY A 240 17.17 -16.59 -20.12
C GLY A 240 16.13 -17.68 -20.14
N ASN A 241 16.03 -18.50 -19.11
CA ASN A 241 15.12 -19.65 -19.10
C ASN A 241 13.76 -19.24 -18.51
N PHE A 242 12.72 -19.35 -19.35
CA PHE A 242 11.33 -19.18 -18.92
C PHE A 242 10.75 -20.53 -18.52
N ASP A 243 10.38 -20.66 -17.24
CA ASP A 243 9.84 -21.90 -16.66
C ASP A 243 8.36 -21.69 -16.31
N ASN A 244 7.48 -22.25 -17.15
CA ASN A 244 6.04 -22.11 -17.01
C ASN A 244 5.39 -23.39 -16.46
N GLN A 245 4.95 -23.33 -15.22
CA GLN A 245 4.24 -24.41 -14.52
C GLN A 245 2.75 -24.10 -14.32
N THR A 246 2.23 -23.02 -14.94
CA THR A 246 0.85 -22.56 -14.73
C THR A 246 -0.18 -23.35 -15.53
N GLY A 247 0.23 -24.15 -16.50
CA GLY A 247 -0.69 -24.80 -17.44
C GLY A 247 -1.19 -23.91 -18.58
N TRP A 248 -0.86 -22.61 -18.61
CA TRP A 248 -1.13 -21.73 -19.75
C TRP A 248 -0.25 -22.12 -20.94
N ASN A 249 -0.86 -22.35 -22.10
CA ASN A 249 -0.11 -22.66 -23.33
C ASN A 249 0.75 -21.49 -23.82
N SER A 250 0.34 -20.24 -23.50
CA SER A 250 1.08 -19.04 -23.85
C SER A 250 2.01 -18.61 -22.72
N SER A 251 3.32 -18.61 -22.98
CA SER A 251 4.33 -18.06 -22.05
C SER A 251 4.07 -16.60 -21.73
N GLY A 252 3.52 -15.81 -22.68
CA GLY A 252 3.14 -14.43 -22.47
C GLY A 252 2.02 -14.29 -21.44
N MET A 253 0.98 -15.15 -21.49
CA MET A 253 -0.08 -15.14 -20.48
C MET A 253 0.42 -15.59 -19.11
N ALA A 254 1.23 -16.63 -19.04
CA ALA A 254 1.86 -17.05 -17.80
C ALA A 254 2.71 -15.93 -17.17
N PHE A 255 3.50 -15.22 -18.00
CA PHE A 255 4.27 -14.06 -17.57
C PHE A 255 3.38 -12.95 -16.99
N VAL A 256 2.33 -12.58 -17.72
CA VAL A 256 1.43 -11.49 -17.34
C VAL A 256 0.68 -11.80 -16.03
N VAL A 257 0.17 -13.01 -15.88
CA VAL A 257 -0.52 -13.45 -14.67
C VAL A 257 0.45 -13.50 -13.48
N GLY A 258 1.70 -13.95 -13.72
CA GLY A 258 2.75 -13.99 -12.70
C GLY A 258 3.25 -12.61 -12.23
N LEU A 259 2.99 -11.53 -12.99
CA LEU A 259 3.35 -10.16 -12.59
C LEU A 259 2.73 -9.73 -11.25
N VAL A 260 1.70 -10.43 -10.77
CA VAL A 260 1.14 -10.16 -9.43
C VAL A 260 2.22 -10.17 -8.34
N ASN A 261 3.22 -11.06 -8.44
CA ASN A 261 4.33 -11.14 -7.48
C ASN A 261 5.18 -9.85 -7.46
N PRO A 262 5.80 -9.40 -8.56
CA PRO A 262 6.59 -8.18 -8.55
C PRO A 262 5.75 -6.90 -8.35
N ILE A 263 4.48 -6.88 -8.76
CA ILE A 263 3.59 -5.72 -8.51
C ILE A 263 3.29 -5.58 -7.02
N TRP A 264 3.04 -6.70 -6.33
CA TRP A 264 2.77 -6.70 -4.89
C TRP A 264 3.91 -6.10 -4.07
N ALA A 265 5.15 -6.23 -4.54
CA ALA A 265 6.33 -5.64 -3.91
C ALA A 265 6.32 -4.08 -3.86
N PHE A 266 5.44 -3.42 -4.60
CA PHE A 266 5.30 -1.96 -4.64
C PHE A 266 3.92 -1.47 -4.13
N VAL A 267 3.18 -2.30 -3.39
CA VAL A 267 1.90 -1.92 -2.78
C VAL A 267 2.10 -0.89 -1.67
N GLY A 268 1.16 0.06 -1.53
CA GLY A 268 1.15 1.06 -0.45
C GLY A 268 2.10 2.24 -0.65
N ILE A 269 2.48 2.56 -1.89
CA ILE A 269 3.33 3.72 -2.22
C ILE A 269 2.71 5.07 -1.83
N ASP A 270 1.39 5.12 -1.63
CA ASP A 270 0.64 6.31 -1.21
C ASP A 270 0.64 6.52 0.32
N SER A 271 1.21 5.62 1.10
CA SER A 271 1.16 5.67 2.57
C SER A 271 1.62 7.00 3.17
N ALA A 272 2.64 7.62 2.57
CA ALA A 272 3.13 8.93 2.98
C ALA A 272 2.09 10.05 2.82
N THR A 273 1.14 9.93 1.86
CA THR A 273 0.10 10.94 1.64
C THR A 273 -0.89 11.04 2.79
N HIS A 274 -1.08 9.95 3.53
CA HIS A 274 -2.00 9.87 4.66
C HIS A 274 -1.39 10.32 6.00
N MET A 275 -0.12 10.77 5.98
CA MET A 275 0.61 11.25 7.15
C MET A 275 0.74 12.79 7.18
N VAL A 276 0.04 13.51 6.31
CA VAL A 276 0.13 14.98 6.18
C VAL A 276 -0.16 15.68 7.50
N ASP A 277 -1.18 15.24 8.25
CA ASP A 277 -1.55 15.84 9.55
C ASP A 277 -0.45 15.69 10.62
N GLU A 278 0.41 14.66 10.49
CA GLU A 278 1.54 14.39 11.41
C GLU A 278 2.87 15.01 10.94
N VAL A 279 2.95 15.41 9.66
CA VAL A 279 4.12 16.10 9.05
C VAL A 279 3.94 17.62 9.10
N GLY A 280 2.71 18.09 8.92
CA GLY A 280 2.33 19.48 8.73
C GLY A 280 2.29 19.90 7.26
N TYR A 281 1.30 20.73 6.92
CA TYR A 281 0.92 21.11 5.55
C TYR A 281 2.10 21.62 4.72
N ASN A 282 2.81 22.63 5.20
CA ASN A 282 3.90 23.28 4.45
C ASN A 282 5.08 22.33 4.16
N LYS A 283 5.42 21.47 5.11
CA LYS A 283 6.51 20.49 4.94
C LYS A 283 6.09 19.34 4.03
N SER A 284 4.86 18.88 4.14
CA SER A 284 4.36 17.71 3.40
C SER A 284 4.37 17.92 1.89
N ARG A 285 4.13 19.15 1.40
CA ARG A 285 4.20 19.51 -0.04
C ARG A 285 5.53 19.12 -0.70
N PHE A 286 6.62 19.15 0.06
CA PHE A 286 7.96 18.82 -0.44
C PHE A 286 8.42 17.42 -0.01
N LEU A 287 8.05 17.01 1.22
CA LEU A 287 8.51 15.74 1.75
C LEU A 287 7.77 14.55 1.11
N VAL A 288 6.44 14.61 1.04
CA VAL A 288 5.63 13.48 0.58
C VAL A 288 6.00 13.04 -0.84
N PRO A 289 6.07 13.93 -1.85
CA PRO A 289 6.48 13.52 -3.20
C PRO A 289 7.87 12.88 -3.26
N LYS A 290 8.83 13.46 -2.52
CA LYS A 290 10.19 12.93 -2.47
C LYS A 290 10.24 11.56 -1.80
N VAL A 291 9.49 11.37 -0.70
CA VAL A 291 9.43 10.09 0.01
C VAL A 291 8.84 9.01 -0.88
N ILE A 292 7.74 9.28 -1.59
CA ILE A 292 7.13 8.32 -2.52
C ILE A 292 8.16 7.84 -3.55
N ILE A 293 8.82 8.77 -4.24
CA ILE A 293 9.81 8.42 -5.27
C ILE A 293 11.00 7.67 -4.66
N THR A 294 11.53 8.15 -3.53
CA THR A 294 12.66 7.49 -2.86
C THR A 294 12.31 6.08 -2.43
N THR A 295 11.11 5.85 -1.89
CA THR A 295 10.61 4.53 -1.50
C THR A 295 10.61 3.56 -2.68
N ILE A 296 10.10 3.99 -3.84
CA ILE A 296 10.05 3.14 -5.04
C ILE A 296 11.45 2.83 -5.56
N VAL A 297 12.32 3.85 -5.65
CA VAL A 297 13.68 3.68 -6.17
C VAL A 297 14.53 2.78 -5.26
N VAL A 298 14.53 3.03 -3.95
CA VAL A 298 15.27 2.20 -2.98
C VAL A 298 14.68 0.80 -2.93
N GLY A 299 13.33 0.67 -2.96
CA GLY A 299 12.63 -0.60 -3.03
C GLY A 299 13.04 -1.41 -4.26
N PHE A 300 13.10 -0.79 -5.44
CA PHE A 300 13.55 -1.45 -6.67
C PHE A 300 15.01 -1.90 -6.57
N ILE A 301 15.93 -1.00 -6.18
CA ILE A 301 17.36 -1.33 -6.11
C ILE A 301 17.59 -2.51 -5.16
N THR A 302 17.00 -2.46 -3.97
CA THR A 302 17.18 -3.52 -2.96
C THR A 302 16.57 -4.84 -3.42
N SER A 303 15.33 -4.85 -3.94
CA SER A 303 14.68 -6.08 -4.39
C SER A 303 15.35 -6.67 -5.64
N PHE A 304 15.81 -5.84 -6.57
CA PHE A 304 16.47 -6.30 -7.79
C PHE A 304 17.82 -6.98 -7.47
N ILE A 305 18.69 -6.31 -6.70
CA ILE A 305 19.97 -6.87 -6.28
C ILE A 305 19.76 -8.16 -5.48
N TYR A 306 18.80 -8.15 -4.57
CA TYR A 306 18.45 -9.30 -3.74
C TYR A 306 18.02 -10.50 -4.56
N CYS A 307 17.05 -10.32 -5.49
CA CYS A 307 16.56 -11.41 -6.32
C CYS A 307 17.63 -11.97 -7.24
N VAL A 308 18.39 -11.10 -7.92
CA VAL A 308 19.48 -11.55 -8.79
C VAL A 308 20.49 -12.39 -7.99
N GLY A 309 20.96 -11.90 -6.84
CA GLY A 309 21.93 -12.63 -6.03
C GLY A 309 21.40 -13.97 -5.51
N LEU A 310 20.17 -13.99 -4.98
CA LEU A 310 19.59 -15.21 -4.45
C LEU A 310 19.28 -16.25 -5.52
N PHE A 311 18.89 -15.86 -6.74
CA PHE A 311 18.64 -16.81 -7.81
C PHE A 311 19.94 -17.48 -8.31
N PHE A 312 21.08 -16.83 -8.17
CA PHE A 312 22.36 -17.48 -8.36
C PHE A 312 22.72 -18.48 -7.22
N CYS A 313 22.07 -18.38 -6.08
CA CYS A 313 22.27 -19.32 -4.97
C CYS A 313 21.45 -20.62 -5.10
N ILE A 314 20.47 -20.69 -6.00
CA ILE A 314 19.62 -21.86 -6.19
C ILE A 314 20.44 -23.00 -6.81
N THR A 315 20.47 -24.16 -6.14
CA THR A 315 21.07 -25.39 -6.64
C THR A 315 20.04 -26.34 -7.27
N ASP A 316 18.89 -26.48 -6.62
CA ASP A 316 17.76 -27.28 -7.11
C ASP A 316 16.47 -26.47 -7.16
N LYS A 317 16.02 -26.15 -8.38
CA LYS A 317 14.78 -25.40 -8.62
C LYS A 317 13.53 -26.17 -8.22
N THR A 318 13.53 -27.50 -8.37
CA THR A 318 12.36 -28.34 -8.12
C THR A 318 11.96 -28.26 -6.65
N VAL A 319 12.92 -28.42 -5.77
CA VAL A 319 12.73 -28.32 -4.33
C VAL A 319 12.27 -26.92 -3.90
N VAL A 320 12.78 -25.87 -4.56
CA VAL A 320 12.34 -24.49 -4.30
C VAL A 320 10.87 -24.28 -4.67
N VAL A 321 10.43 -24.81 -5.82
CA VAL A 321 9.03 -24.68 -6.28
C VAL A 321 8.06 -25.46 -5.39
N GLU A 322 8.44 -26.64 -4.92
CA GLU A 322 7.62 -27.50 -4.06
C GLU A 322 7.60 -27.03 -2.60
N SER A 323 8.49 -26.11 -2.23
CA SER A 323 8.58 -25.59 -0.87
C SER A 323 7.36 -24.75 -0.50
N ILE A 324 6.88 -24.91 0.74
CA ILE A 324 5.81 -24.06 1.32
C ILE A 324 6.21 -22.58 1.30
N LEU A 325 7.50 -22.30 1.49
CA LEU A 325 8.04 -20.93 1.48
C LEU A 325 9.37 -20.94 0.70
N PRO A 326 9.36 -20.64 -0.60
CA PRO A 326 10.53 -20.73 -1.48
C PRO A 326 11.78 -20.01 -0.96
N ILE A 327 11.60 -18.87 -0.33
CA ILE A 327 12.74 -18.07 0.17
C ILE A 327 13.54 -18.80 1.27
N VAL A 328 12.89 -19.53 2.16
CA VAL A 328 13.56 -20.30 3.22
C VAL A 328 14.37 -21.44 2.61
N GLU A 329 13.84 -22.07 1.59
CA GLU A 329 14.55 -23.12 0.85
C GLU A 329 15.78 -22.56 0.11
N ILE A 330 15.66 -21.38 -0.51
CA ILE A 330 16.79 -20.69 -1.15
C ILE A 330 17.88 -20.37 -0.09
N PHE A 331 17.50 -19.90 1.09
CA PHE A 331 18.46 -19.68 2.17
C PHE A 331 19.18 -20.98 2.59
N TYR A 332 18.43 -22.08 2.65
CA TYR A 332 19.01 -23.37 3.00
C TYR A 332 19.97 -23.89 1.94
N GLN A 333 19.59 -23.80 0.66
CA GLN A 333 20.48 -24.15 -0.45
C GLN A 333 21.73 -23.27 -0.52
N ALA A 334 21.60 -21.97 -0.22
CA ALA A 334 22.73 -21.05 -0.21
C ALA A 334 23.71 -21.33 0.92
N THR A 335 23.21 -21.66 2.11
CA THR A 335 24.03 -21.76 3.33
C THR A 335 24.45 -23.17 3.70
N GLY A 336 23.70 -24.18 3.28
CA GLY A 336 23.85 -25.57 3.72
C GLY A 336 23.59 -25.77 5.23
N ASN A 337 23.09 -24.77 5.92
CA ASN A 337 22.95 -24.77 7.37
C ASN A 337 21.55 -24.32 7.81
N ARG A 338 20.78 -25.23 8.45
CA ARG A 338 19.41 -24.94 8.91
C ARG A 338 19.35 -23.77 9.89
N ASN A 339 20.25 -23.70 10.87
CA ASN A 339 20.23 -22.65 11.88
C ASN A 339 20.51 -21.27 11.29
N LEU A 340 21.44 -21.20 10.33
CA LEU A 340 21.74 -19.95 9.63
C LEU A 340 20.56 -19.51 8.75
N SER A 341 19.89 -20.45 8.08
CA SER A 341 18.67 -20.17 7.28
C SER A 341 17.54 -19.67 8.16
N VAL A 342 17.35 -20.24 9.35
CA VAL A 342 16.39 -19.75 10.36
C VAL A 342 16.73 -18.32 10.79
N PHE A 343 18.00 -18.02 11.05
CA PHE A 343 18.43 -16.66 11.38
C PHE A 343 18.09 -15.66 10.27
N LEU A 344 18.38 -15.99 9.01
CA LEU A 344 18.07 -15.14 7.86
C LEU A 344 16.55 -14.92 7.73
N GLN A 345 15.75 -15.98 7.94
CA GLN A 345 14.28 -15.85 7.89
C GLN A 345 13.75 -15.02 9.07
N CYS A 346 14.35 -15.09 10.25
CA CYS A 346 14.02 -14.21 11.37
C CYS A 346 14.27 -12.73 11.04
N MET A 347 15.34 -12.42 10.28
CA MET A 347 15.59 -11.07 9.78
C MET A 347 14.45 -10.59 8.85
N CYS A 348 13.98 -11.47 7.94
CA CYS A 348 12.83 -11.19 7.08
C CYS A 348 11.54 -10.99 7.90
N ILE A 349 11.27 -11.84 8.89
CA ILE A 349 10.11 -11.72 9.78
C ILE A 349 10.14 -10.41 10.56
N THR A 350 11.29 -10.04 11.12
CA THR A 350 11.43 -8.76 11.85
C THR A 350 11.10 -7.57 10.96
N THR A 351 11.61 -7.57 9.73
CA THR A 351 11.32 -6.52 8.75
C THR A 351 9.84 -6.51 8.34
N GLY A 352 9.27 -7.68 8.07
CA GLY A 352 7.85 -7.84 7.75
C GLY A 352 6.93 -7.43 8.90
N TYR A 353 7.36 -7.63 10.15
CA TYR A 353 6.60 -7.22 11.33
C TYR A 353 6.50 -5.69 11.44
N VAL A 354 7.59 -4.97 11.14
CA VAL A 354 7.55 -3.50 11.06
C VAL A 354 6.67 -3.03 9.90
N ALA A 355 6.67 -3.74 8.76
CA ALA A 355 5.73 -3.50 7.66
C ALA A 355 4.27 -3.65 8.13
N GLY A 356 3.97 -4.63 8.97
CA GLY A 356 2.67 -4.82 9.60
C GLY A 356 2.26 -3.65 10.50
N ILE A 357 3.18 -3.12 11.31
CA ILE A 357 2.93 -1.92 12.13
C ILE A 357 2.64 -0.71 11.23
N ALA A 358 3.44 -0.49 10.19
CA ALA A 358 3.25 0.59 9.24
C ALA A 358 1.90 0.49 8.51
N SER A 359 1.48 -0.71 8.09
CA SER A 359 0.19 -0.94 7.44
C SER A 359 -1.00 -0.68 8.37
N GLY A 360 -0.90 -1.08 9.64
CA GLY A 360 -1.89 -0.76 10.67
C GLY A 360 -2.02 0.75 10.93
N THR A 361 -0.90 1.48 10.91
CA THR A 361 -0.89 2.94 10.97
C THR A 361 -1.61 3.52 9.75
N TRP A 362 -1.18 3.15 8.55
CA TRP A 362 -1.71 3.65 7.29
C TRP A 362 -3.24 3.47 7.18
N GLN A 363 -3.77 2.26 7.36
CA GLN A 363 -5.21 2.00 7.25
C GLN A 363 -6.03 2.81 8.28
N SER A 364 -5.51 2.99 9.50
CA SER A 364 -6.20 3.75 10.54
C SER A 364 -6.24 5.26 10.21
N ARG A 365 -5.19 5.81 9.57
CA ARG A 365 -5.16 7.21 9.12
C ARG A 365 -6.11 7.46 7.94
N ILE A 366 -6.18 6.52 6.98
CA ILE A 366 -7.16 6.61 5.89
C ILE A 366 -8.58 6.69 6.45
N LEU A 367 -8.95 5.80 7.37
CA LEU A 367 -10.30 5.76 7.93
C LEU A 367 -10.60 6.97 8.80
N GLN A 368 -9.64 7.46 9.57
CA GLN A 368 -9.78 8.65 10.40
C GLN A 368 -10.00 9.90 9.52
N SER A 369 -9.16 10.10 8.50
CA SER A 369 -9.29 11.24 7.59
C SER A 369 -10.57 11.16 6.74
N PHE A 370 -11.00 9.95 6.36
CA PHE A 370 -12.31 9.72 5.74
C PHE A 370 -13.45 10.17 6.67
N GLY A 371 -13.40 9.80 7.94
CA GLY A 371 -14.37 10.24 8.95
C GLY A 371 -14.41 11.77 9.07
N LYS A 372 -13.24 12.42 9.14
CA LYS A 372 -13.09 13.88 9.22
C LYS A 372 -13.71 14.57 7.98
N SER A 373 -13.38 14.12 6.79
CA SER A 373 -13.79 14.75 5.53
C SER A 373 -15.28 14.55 5.19
N TYR A 374 -15.86 13.39 5.56
CA TYR A 374 -17.20 13.03 5.07
C TYR A 374 -18.30 13.03 6.13
N ALA A 375 -18.00 13.14 7.43
CA ALA A 375 -19.02 13.30 8.46
C ALA A 375 -19.97 14.49 8.20
N PRO A 376 -19.51 15.65 7.68
CA PRO A 376 -20.39 16.78 7.36
C PRO A 376 -21.45 16.46 6.31
N PHE A 377 -21.22 15.51 5.42
CA PHE A 377 -22.16 15.17 4.34
C PHE A 377 -23.35 14.34 4.79
N TYR A 378 -23.40 13.92 6.04
CA TYR A 378 -24.50 13.15 6.59
C TYR A 378 -25.43 14.04 7.43
N LYS A 379 -26.73 13.72 7.42
CA LYS A 379 -27.76 14.43 8.18
C LYS A 379 -27.43 14.47 9.67
N GLU A 380 -27.64 15.62 10.31
CA GLU A 380 -27.47 15.81 11.74
C GLU A 380 -28.31 14.78 12.51
N GLY A 381 -27.72 14.19 13.55
CA GLY A 381 -28.37 13.16 14.37
C GLY A 381 -28.40 11.76 13.74
N SER A 382 -28.05 11.58 12.45
CA SER A 382 -28.01 10.27 11.81
C SER A 382 -26.91 9.37 12.40
N LEU A 383 -27.15 8.06 12.34
CA LEU A 383 -26.16 7.06 12.78
C LEU A 383 -24.85 7.19 12.00
N GLY A 384 -24.94 7.41 10.68
CA GLY A 384 -23.78 7.61 9.80
C GLY A 384 -22.89 8.77 10.26
N LYS A 385 -23.49 9.95 10.52
CA LYS A 385 -22.74 11.12 11.02
C LYS A 385 -22.10 10.85 12.38
N LYS A 386 -22.82 10.25 13.31
CA LYS A 386 -22.29 9.90 14.64
C LYS A 386 -21.12 8.92 14.54
N SER A 387 -21.22 7.91 13.70
CA SER A 387 -20.17 6.92 13.47
C SER A 387 -18.92 7.56 12.84
N LEU A 388 -19.08 8.36 11.78
CA LEU A 388 -17.95 9.02 11.13
C LEU A 388 -17.28 10.06 12.03
N LYS A 389 -18.04 10.88 12.77
CA LYS A 389 -17.46 11.77 13.79
C LYS A 389 -16.64 11.00 14.82
N LYS A 390 -17.12 9.83 15.29
CA LYS A 390 -16.37 8.98 16.22
C LYS A 390 -15.09 8.43 15.62
N LEU A 391 -15.10 8.02 14.35
CA LEU A 391 -13.91 7.56 13.63
C LEU A 391 -12.89 8.68 13.41
N ALA A 392 -13.35 9.92 13.21
CA ALA A 392 -12.52 11.10 13.03
C ALA A 392 -11.76 11.50 14.30
N THR A 393 -12.28 11.17 15.49
CA THR A 393 -11.74 11.66 16.76
C THR A 393 -10.42 10.99 17.15
N LEU A 394 -9.47 11.79 17.64
CA LEU A 394 -8.27 11.34 18.32
C LEU A 394 -8.56 11.13 19.80
N THR A 395 -8.09 10.03 20.36
CA THR A 395 -8.31 9.72 21.78
C THR A 395 -7.31 10.49 22.63
N PRO A 396 -7.79 11.32 23.60
CA PRO A 396 -6.90 12.03 24.52
C PRO A 396 -5.95 11.07 25.26
N GLY A 397 -4.71 11.48 25.47
CA GLY A 397 -3.67 10.66 26.10
C GLY A 397 -2.95 9.68 25.16
N PHE A 398 -3.64 9.09 24.18
CA PHE A 398 -3.04 8.20 23.17
C PHE A 398 -2.61 8.96 21.91
N LYS A 399 -3.25 10.09 21.63
CA LYS A 399 -3.08 10.90 20.42
C LYS A 399 -3.17 10.05 19.14
N SER A 400 -4.00 9.02 19.19
CA SER A 400 -4.21 8.03 18.14
C SER A 400 -5.70 7.91 17.82
N PRO A 401 -6.10 7.66 16.58
CA PRO A 401 -7.49 7.43 16.20
C PRO A 401 -7.93 6.00 16.56
N LEU A 402 -8.06 5.71 17.86
CA LEU A 402 -8.31 4.35 18.36
C LEU A 402 -9.55 3.70 17.75
N TYR A 403 -10.64 4.46 17.54
CA TYR A 403 -11.87 3.92 16.95
C TYR A 403 -11.64 3.45 15.49
N ALA A 404 -10.94 4.25 14.70
CA ALA A 404 -10.58 3.88 13.33
C ALA A 404 -9.60 2.71 13.32
N HIS A 405 -8.63 2.71 14.24
CA HIS A 405 -7.66 1.62 14.37
C HIS A 405 -8.32 0.30 14.73
N PHE A 406 -9.10 0.23 15.81
CA PHE A 406 -9.75 -1.01 16.24
C PHE A 406 -10.77 -1.52 15.22
N LEU A 407 -11.55 -0.64 14.58
CA LEU A 407 -12.46 -1.05 13.52
C LEU A 407 -11.69 -1.69 12.34
N SER A 408 -10.59 -1.09 11.94
CA SER A 408 -9.74 -1.64 10.87
C SER A 408 -9.17 -3.00 11.24
N GLN A 409 -8.70 -3.18 12.47
CA GLN A 409 -8.16 -4.47 12.93
C GLN A 409 -9.25 -5.55 13.07
N ILE A 410 -10.46 -5.18 13.44
CA ILE A 410 -11.62 -6.11 13.40
C ILE A 410 -11.88 -6.57 11.96
N CYS A 411 -11.85 -5.67 10.98
CA CYS A 411 -11.98 -6.05 9.57
C CYS A 411 -10.85 -7.01 9.15
N VAL A 412 -9.60 -6.76 9.52
CA VAL A 412 -8.47 -7.66 9.26
C VAL A 412 -8.69 -9.03 9.92
N THR A 413 -9.20 -9.07 11.17
CA THR A 413 -9.55 -10.32 11.87
C THR A 413 -10.60 -11.12 11.09
N ILE A 414 -11.66 -10.47 10.60
CA ILE A 414 -12.74 -11.11 9.82
C ILE A 414 -12.18 -11.69 8.51
N ILE A 415 -11.29 -10.95 7.82
CA ILE A 415 -10.63 -11.43 6.60
C ILE A 415 -9.79 -12.67 6.88
N GLY A 416 -9.08 -12.72 8.02
CA GLY A 416 -8.36 -13.92 8.44
C GLY A 416 -9.26 -15.14 8.63
N CYS A 417 -10.52 -14.95 9.07
CA CYS A 417 -11.49 -16.03 9.18
C CYS A 417 -11.88 -16.62 7.81
N ILE A 418 -11.84 -15.82 6.74
CA ILE A 418 -12.13 -16.31 5.37
C ILE A 418 -11.07 -17.33 4.94
N PHE A 419 -9.81 -17.16 5.34
CA PHE A 419 -8.73 -18.11 5.06
C PHE A 419 -9.03 -19.52 5.57
N MET A 420 -9.69 -19.65 6.73
CA MET A 420 -10.10 -20.95 7.28
C MET A 420 -11.08 -21.69 6.36
N GLY A 421 -11.97 -20.93 5.70
CA GLY A 421 -12.97 -21.50 4.79
C GLY A 421 -12.38 -21.80 3.40
N SER A 422 -11.49 -20.93 2.90
CA SER A 422 -10.93 -21.04 1.55
C SER A 422 -9.65 -20.22 1.38
N SER A 423 -8.54 -20.90 1.16
CA SER A 423 -7.27 -20.25 0.76
C SER A 423 -7.39 -19.54 -0.59
N THR A 424 -8.23 -20.06 -1.48
CA THR A 424 -8.49 -19.48 -2.80
C THR A 424 -9.21 -18.13 -2.69
N ALA A 425 -10.22 -18.04 -1.82
CA ALA A 425 -10.89 -16.77 -1.55
C ALA A 425 -9.93 -15.75 -0.93
N PHE A 426 -9.02 -16.18 -0.08
CA PHE A 426 -8.00 -15.32 0.49
C PHE A 426 -7.01 -14.80 -0.57
N ASN A 427 -6.57 -15.65 -1.50
CA ASN A 427 -5.70 -15.24 -2.60
C ASN A 427 -6.37 -14.20 -3.53
N ALA A 428 -7.69 -14.32 -3.73
CA ALA A 428 -8.47 -13.31 -4.45
C ALA A 428 -8.47 -11.94 -3.73
N ILE A 429 -8.50 -11.93 -2.39
CA ILE A 429 -8.41 -10.70 -1.59
C ILE A 429 -7.02 -10.05 -1.77
N ILE A 430 -5.94 -10.85 -1.79
CA ILE A 430 -4.58 -10.34 -2.04
C ILE A 430 -4.49 -9.66 -3.42
N THR A 431 -5.06 -10.29 -4.45
CA THR A 431 -5.07 -9.69 -5.79
C THR A 431 -5.92 -8.42 -5.82
N ALA A 432 -7.07 -8.44 -5.15
CA ALA A 432 -7.95 -7.30 -5.07
C ALA A 432 -7.29 -6.10 -4.37
N CYS A 433 -6.37 -6.30 -3.40
CA CYS A 433 -5.70 -5.17 -2.76
C CYS A 433 -4.90 -4.33 -3.75
N ILE A 434 -4.16 -4.96 -4.65
CA ILE A 434 -3.38 -4.28 -5.70
C ILE A 434 -4.30 -3.44 -6.59
N THR A 435 -5.36 -4.05 -7.10
CA THR A 435 -6.23 -3.43 -8.10
C THR A 435 -7.13 -2.35 -7.52
N LEU A 436 -7.59 -2.49 -6.26
CA LEU A 436 -8.34 -1.46 -5.56
C LEU A 436 -7.48 -0.21 -5.29
N LEU A 437 -6.22 -0.41 -4.87
CA LEU A 437 -5.27 0.69 -4.67
C LEU A 437 -4.97 1.38 -6.00
N LEU A 438 -4.61 0.63 -7.03
CA LEU A 438 -4.36 1.20 -8.36
C LEU A 438 -5.58 1.97 -8.90
N THR A 439 -6.80 1.46 -8.68
CA THR A 439 -8.02 2.16 -9.06
C THR A 439 -8.17 3.47 -8.29
N SER A 440 -7.85 3.49 -6.99
CA SER A 440 -7.87 4.72 -6.19
C SER A 440 -6.85 5.77 -6.66
N TYR A 441 -5.75 5.36 -7.31
CA TYR A 441 -4.76 6.26 -7.92
C TYR A 441 -5.17 6.70 -9.33
N ALA A 442 -5.79 5.80 -10.09
CA ALA A 442 -6.18 6.07 -11.47
C ALA A 442 -7.36 7.04 -11.58
N VAL A 443 -8.34 6.99 -10.66
CA VAL A 443 -9.52 7.87 -10.71
C VAL A 443 -9.15 9.35 -10.60
N PRO A 444 -8.34 9.83 -9.62
CA PRO A 444 -7.87 11.21 -9.62
C PRO A 444 -7.10 11.58 -10.89
N SER A 445 -6.25 10.66 -11.38
CA SER A 445 -5.49 10.86 -12.62
C SER A 445 -6.39 10.99 -13.83
N PHE A 446 -7.44 10.18 -13.93
CA PHE A 446 -8.45 10.27 -15.00
C PHE A 446 -9.18 11.61 -14.98
N ILE A 447 -9.64 12.04 -13.81
CA ILE A 447 -10.33 13.33 -13.64
C ILE A 447 -9.41 14.48 -14.07
N PHE A 448 -8.14 14.46 -13.63
CA PHE A 448 -7.16 15.47 -14.00
C PHE A 448 -6.88 15.52 -15.51
N VAL A 449 -6.79 14.37 -16.18
CA VAL A 449 -6.46 14.31 -17.62
C VAL A 449 -7.63 14.70 -18.49
N PHE A 450 -8.85 14.22 -18.18
CA PHE A 450 -9.99 14.26 -19.10
C PHE A 450 -11.11 15.21 -18.66
N VAL A 451 -11.22 15.58 -17.39
CA VAL A 451 -12.34 16.37 -16.86
C VAL A 451 -11.91 17.79 -16.51
N VAL A 452 -10.73 17.96 -15.91
CA VAL A 452 -10.26 19.25 -15.39
C VAL A 452 -9.66 20.13 -16.50
N ASN A 453 -10.05 21.42 -16.49
CA ASN A 453 -9.34 22.42 -17.28
C ASN A 453 -8.00 22.78 -16.60
N LYS A 454 -6.91 22.32 -17.18
CA LYS A 454 -5.56 22.41 -16.57
C LYS A 454 -5.07 23.84 -16.40
N GLU A 455 -5.42 24.75 -17.33
CA GLU A 455 -5.02 26.16 -17.25
C GLU A 455 -5.70 26.84 -16.07
N ASN A 456 -7.01 26.66 -15.94
CA ASN A 456 -7.77 27.21 -14.83
C ASN A 456 -7.33 26.60 -13.49
N PHE A 457 -7.08 25.30 -13.43
CA PHE A 457 -6.61 24.61 -12.23
C PHE A 457 -5.23 25.09 -11.77
N THR A 458 -4.31 25.32 -12.72
CA THR A 458 -2.95 25.82 -12.42
C THR A 458 -2.97 27.28 -11.98
N CYS A 459 -3.69 28.16 -12.71
CA CYS A 459 -3.81 29.59 -12.34
C CYS A 459 -4.38 29.80 -10.94
N ARG A 460 -5.27 28.95 -10.53
CA ARG A 460 -5.94 28.96 -9.28
C ARG A 460 -5.03 28.68 -8.12
N ILE A 461 -4.29 27.57 -8.23
CA ILE A 461 -3.28 27.17 -7.23
C ILE A 461 -2.20 28.25 -7.13
N GLU A 462 -1.82 28.90 -8.25
CA GLU A 462 -0.87 30.01 -8.25
C GLU A 462 -1.42 31.25 -7.54
N ASN A 463 -2.70 31.55 -7.66
CA ASN A 463 -3.35 32.68 -6.99
C ASN A 463 -3.49 32.45 -5.47
N ASP A 464 -3.80 31.23 -5.05
CA ASP A 464 -3.94 30.89 -3.64
C ASP A 464 -2.59 30.86 -2.90
N ILE A 465 -1.47 30.66 -3.62
CA ILE A 465 -0.11 30.59 -3.05
C ILE A 465 0.59 31.97 -3.02
N ASN A 466 -0.02 33.04 -3.54
CA ASN A 466 0.64 34.36 -3.66
C ASN A 466 1.09 35.02 -2.35
N GLY A 467 0.80 34.41 -1.17
CA GLY A 467 1.30 34.83 0.14
C GLY A 467 2.52 34.05 0.67
N ILE A 468 2.89 32.89 0.11
CA ILE A 468 3.95 32.03 0.63
C ILE A 468 5.01 31.85 -0.45
N SER A 469 6.31 32.05 -0.12
CA SER A 469 7.45 31.95 -1.02
C SER A 469 7.34 30.79 -2.05
N ARG A 470 7.23 31.16 -3.31
CA ARG A 470 6.97 30.28 -4.46
C ARG A 470 7.99 29.16 -4.57
N PRO A 471 7.60 27.88 -4.45
CA PRO A 471 8.24 26.88 -5.31
C PRO A 471 7.71 27.14 -6.73
N LYS A 472 8.58 27.20 -7.73
CA LYS A 472 8.17 27.12 -9.13
C LYS A 472 7.23 25.94 -9.24
N THR A 473 5.92 26.19 -9.46
CA THR A 473 4.93 25.12 -9.67
C THR A 473 5.44 24.31 -10.84
N ARG A 474 5.93 23.09 -10.54
CA ARG A 474 6.36 22.16 -11.57
C ARG A 474 5.10 21.86 -12.37
N ARG A 475 5.09 22.23 -13.65
CA ARG A 475 3.98 21.89 -14.55
C ARG A 475 3.73 20.40 -14.41
N MET A 476 2.53 20.03 -13.97
CA MET A 476 2.14 18.62 -13.86
C MET A 476 2.20 18.01 -15.26
N SER A 477 3.03 16.99 -15.40
CA SER A 477 3.12 16.26 -16.67
C SER A 477 1.91 15.34 -16.80
N THR A 478 1.21 15.40 -17.91
CA THR A 478 0.07 14.51 -18.20
C THR A 478 0.49 13.06 -18.41
N ILE A 479 1.74 12.82 -18.81
CA ILE A 479 2.24 11.48 -19.18
C ILE A 479 2.18 10.47 -18.01
N PRO A 480 2.67 10.76 -16.79
CA PRO A 480 2.56 9.82 -15.67
C PRO A 480 1.11 9.46 -15.33
N HIS A 481 0.19 10.43 -15.41
CA HIS A 481 -1.23 10.19 -15.15
C HIS A 481 -1.86 9.26 -16.19
N ILE A 482 -1.57 9.44 -17.48
CA ILE A 482 -2.04 8.54 -18.55
C ILE A 482 -1.47 7.13 -18.34
N ILE A 483 -0.17 7.02 -18.05
CA ILE A 483 0.47 5.72 -17.80
C ILE A 483 -0.15 5.04 -16.57
N CYS A 484 -0.43 5.79 -15.50
CA CYS A 484 -1.11 5.25 -14.31
C CYS A 484 -2.50 4.68 -14.65
N ILE A 485 -3.28 5.39 -15.47
CA ILE A 485 -4.61 4.93 -15.92
C ILE A 485 -4.48 3.63 -16.73
N LEU A 486 -3.61 3.62 -17.74
CA LEU A 486 -3.41 2.46 -18.62
C LEU A 486 -2.90 1.24 -17.85
N TRP A 487 -1.95 1.45 -16.92
CA TRP A 487 -1.44 0.40 -16.06
C TRP A 487 -2.52 -0.19 -15.15
N THR A 488 -3.35 0.67 -14.59
CA THR A 488 -4.47 0.22 -13.75
C THR A 488 -5.46 -0.61 -14.56
N LEU A 489 -5.82 -0.18 -15.77
CA LEU A 489 -6.70 -0.95 -16.66
C LEU A 489 -6.09 -2.30 -17.02
N PHE A 490 -4.79 -2.33 -17.33
CA PHE A 490 -4.05 -3.55 -17.58
C PHE A 490 -4.14 -4.50 -16.37
N CYS A 491 -3.84 -4.02 -15.16
CA CYS A 491 -3.90 -4.83 -13.95
C CYS A 491 -5.31 -5.33 -13.64
N LEU A 492 -6.35 -4.50 -13.81
CA LEU A 492 -7.75 -4.89 -13.60
C LEU A 492 -8.17 -6.05 -14.51
N ILE A 493 -7.72 -6.03 -15.76
CA ILE A 493 -8.05 -7.08 -16.73
C ILE A 493 -7.22 -8.35 -16.44
N PHE A 494 -5.90 -8.23 -16.46
CA PHE A 494 -5.02 -9.40 -16.50
C PHE A 494 -4.81 -10.07 -15.15
N LEU A 495 -4.85 -9.35 -14.04
CA LEU A 495 -4.79 -9.96 -12.70
C LEU A 495 -6.12 -10.60 -12.28
N SER A 496 -7.19 -10.45 -13.07
CA SER A 496 -8.46 -11.15 -12.86
C SER A 496 -8.48 -12.56 -13.48
N PHE A 497 -7.48 -12.90 -14.30
CA PHE A 497 -7.37 -14.26 -14.86
C PHE A 497 -6.87 -15.26 -13.79
N PRO A 498 -7.22 -16.57 -13.94
CA PRO A 498 -6.74 -17.61 -13.03
C PRO A 498 -5.23 -17.79 -13.15
N TYR A 499 -4.57 -18.06 -12.02
CA TYR A 499 -3.12 -18.25 -12.01
C TYR A 499 -2.68 -19.55 -12.67
N THR A 500 -3.50 -20.60 -12.59
CA THR A 500 -3.19 -21.94 -13.10
C THR A 500 -4.36 -22.52 -13.88
N LEU A 501 -4.04 -23.37 -14.87
CA LEU A 501 -4.97 -24.15 -15.68
C LEU A 501 -4.73 -25.65 -15.46
N PRO A 502 -5.79 -26.51 -15.58
CA PRO A 502 -7.19 -26.18 -15.85
C PRO A 502 -7.87 -25.49 -14.65
N VAL A 503 -8.86 -24.63 -14.95
CA VAL A 503 -9.61 -23.92 -13.90
C VAL A 503 -10.52 -24.89 -13.16
N THR A 504 -10.43 -24.86 -11.84
CA THR A 504 -11.30 -25.62 -10.93
C THR A 504 -11.87 -24.66 -9.88
N ALA A 505 -12.88 -25.08 -9.13
CA ALA A 505 -13.38 -24.29 -8.01
C ALA A 505 -12.29 -23.99 -6.95
N GLY A 506 -11.25 -24.83 -6.86
CA GLY A 506 -10.15 -24.68 -5.90
C GLY A 506 -9.04 -23.73 -6.35
N ASN A 507 -8.94 -23.37 -7.65
CA ASN A 507 -7.89 -22.48 -8.18
C ASN A 507 -8.43 -21.30 -9.00
N MET A 508 -9.75 -21.14 -9.07
CA MET A 508 -10.38 -20.02 -9.76
C MET A 508 -10.04 -18.69 -9.08
N ASN A 509 -9.82 -17.64 -9.88
CA ASN A 509 -9.62 -16.30 -9.35
C ASN A 509 -10.99 -15.64 -9.03
N TYR A 510 -11.33 -15.57 -7.76
CA TYR A 510 -12.58 -14.97 -7.28
C TYR A 510 -12.50 -13.44 -7.05
N THR A 511 -11.54 -12.74 -7.61
CA THR A 511 -11.36 -11.30 -7.43
C THR A 511 -12.62 -10.50 -7.81
N SER A 512 -13.37 -10.94 -8.82
CA SER A 512 -14.65 -10.31 -9.20
C SER A 512 -15.70 -10.38 -8.09
N VAL A 513 -15.74 -11.46 -7.33
CA VAL A 513 -16.64 -11.61 -6.16
C VAL A 513 -16.22 -10.63 -5.06
N VAL A 514 -14.91 -10.51 -4.81
CA VAL A 514 -14.38 -9.54 -3.85
C VAL A 514 -14.79 -8.11 -4.24
N TYR A 515 -14.67 -7.75 -5.53
CA TYR A 515 -15.13 -6.44 -6.01
C TYR A 515 -16.62 -6.24 -5.77
N ALA A 516 -17.46 -7.23 -6.09
CA ALA A 516 -18.89 -7.12 -5.87
C ALA A 516 -19.23 -6.83 -4.40
N VAL A 517 -18.60 -7.55 -3.47
CA VAL A 517 -18.78 -7.33 -2.03
C VAL A 517 -18.31 -5.93 -1.62
N VAL A 518 -17.12 -5.51 -2.06
CA VAL A 518 -16.57 -4.18 -1.76
C VAL A 518 -17.48 -3.08 -2.30
N PHE A 519 -17.94 -3.18 -3.54
CA PHE A 519 -18.85 -2.18 -4.13
C PHE A 519 -20.22 -2.16 -3.47
N CYS A 520 -20.74 -3.30 -3.01
CA CYS A 520 -21.96 -3.33 -2.18
C CYS A 520 -21.76 -2.56 -0.87
N ILE A 521 -20.66 -2.78 -0.16
CA ILE A 521 -20.37 -2.06 1.10
C ILE A 521 -20.19 -0.55 0.82
N ILE A 522 -19.44 -0.20 -0.23
CA ILE A 522 -19.26 1.19 -0.65
C ILE A 522 -20.62 1.85 -0.93
N SER A 523 -21.51 1.17 -1.65
CA SER A 523 -22.85 1.69 -1.97
C SER A 523 -23.68 1.97 -0.71
N ILE A 524 -23.62 1.08 0.29
CA ILE A 524 -24.30 1.25 1.59
C ILE A 524 -23.79 2.51 2.31
N VAL A 525 -22.50 2.80 2.23
CA VAL A 525 -21.90 3.97 2.88
C VAL A 525 -22.20 5.25 2.09
N VAL A 526 -22.02 5.24 0.77
CA VAL A 526 -22.10 6.44 -0.08
C VAL A 526 -23.54 6.92 -0.30
N PHE A 527 -24.49 5.99 -0.49
CA PHE A 527 -25.87 6.33 -0.84
C PHE A 527 -26.58 7.28 0.15
N PRO A 528 -26.48 7.09 1.48
CA PRO A 528 -27.08 8.01 2.43
C PRO A 528 -26.50 9.43 2.41
N ALA A 529 -25.20 9.56 2.10
CA ALA A 529 -24.54 10.87 2.01
C ALA A 529 -24.97 11.65 0.75
N CYS A 530 -25.29 10.94 -0.33
CA CYS A 530 -25.66 11.54 -1.61
C CYS A 530 -27.17 11.85 -1.75
N ARG A 531 -28.01 11.32 -0.87
CA ARG A 531 -29.46 11.61 -0.84
C ARG A 531 -29.81 12.99 -0.28
N GLN A 532 -28.86 13.64 0.32
CA GLN A 532 -29.01 14.96 0.94
C GLN A 532 -28.39 16.04 0.06
#